data_302c66290c106b3264390219c9207518
#
_entry.id   302c66290c106b3264390219c9207518
#
_cell.length_a   1.000
_cell.length_b   1.000
_cell.length_c   1.000
_cell.angle_alpha   90.00
_cell.angle_beta   90.00
_cell.angle_gamma   90.00
#
_symmetry.space_group_name_H-M   'P 1'
#
loop_
_entity.id
_entity.type
_entity.pdbx_description
1 polymer ?
#
loop_
_entity_poly.entity_id
_entity_poly.type
_entity_poly.pdbx_seq_one_letter_code
_entity_poly.pdbx_strand_id
1 'polypeptide(L)'
;MGRCSLAVILPVLSVMGVQPVALPTVVLSTHTGGLGTPARLDGSAYGQQALEHYHALGVEFDCIYTGYLGGEAQVALAEKAFAYWPAAKKVVDPVMGDNGKAYSTVTSALIDRIRALCQSADLILPNYTEAQLLLQREPCTEPLTDEAAQALADELTTLAPGAVVTGLPLGKYIGCAGSGKDRFLVKKLHISRSFPGTGDLYGAVLIGSLLQGNALSAAADNAAEFVALSIQSTPAAQDTRFGVWFEPLLPRLCPASVTE
;
A
#
# COMPACT_ATOMS: atom_id res chain seq x y z
N MET A 1 -0.13 -6.07 17.14
CA MET A 1 -0.90 -7.32 16.91
C MET A 1 -1.86 -7.08 15.74
N GLY A 2 -2.11 -8.11 14.93
CA GLY A 2 -2.86 -8.04 13.67
C GLY A 2 -1.94 -8.09 12.45
N ARG A 3 -2.50 -8.59 11.32
CA ARG A 3 -1.80 -8.72 10.03
C ARG A 3 -1.98 -7.46 9.21
N CYS A 4 -1.15 -6.47 9.46
CA CYS A 4 -1.11 -5.21 8.70
C CYS A 4 0.29 -4.59 8.76
N SER A 5 0.55 -3.64 7.88
CA SER A 5 1.81 -2.91 7.75
C SER A 5 3.04 -3.83 7.68
N LEU A 6 4.13 -3.51 8.36
CA LEU A 6 5.38 -4.27 8.28
C LEU A 6 5.23 -5.77 8.59
N ALA A 7 4.25 -6.16 9.43
CA ALA A 7 3.99 -7.57 9.73
C ALA A 7 3.49 -8.38 8.51
N VAL A 8 2.96 -7.72 7.49
CA VAL A 8 2.56 -8.30 6.21
C VAL A 8 3.64 -8.08 5.16
N ILE A 9 4.13 -6.85 5.05
CA ILE A 9 5.04 -6.43 3.99
C ILE A 9 6.36 -7.21 4.02
N LEU A 10 6.97 -7.34 5.22
CA LEU A 10 8.26 -8.00 5.37
C LEU A 10 8.26 -9.47 4.91
N PRO A 11 7.36 -10.35 5.42
CA PRO A 11 7.37 -11.75 5.00
C PRO A 11 6.99 -11.92 3.53
N VAL A 12 6.10 -11.09 2.99
CA VAL A 12 5.71 -11.15 1.58
C VAL A 12 6.88 -10.79 0.68
N LEU A 13 7.54 -9.65 0.88
CA LEU A 13 8.68 -9.26 0.07
C LEU A 13 9.85 -10.23 0.21
N SER A 14 10.12 -10.72 1.43
CA SER A 14 11.21 -11.68 1.67
C SER A 14 11.01 -12.99 0.89
N VAL A 15 9.79 -13.54 0.88
CA VAL A 15 9.50 -14.78 0.13
C VAL A 15 9.54 -14.56 -1.38
N MET A 16 9.32 -13.34 -1.85
CA MET A 16 9.45 -12.94 -3.25
C MET A 16 10.91 -12.68 -3.69
N GLY A 17 11.89 -12.93 -2.81
CA GLY A 17 13.31 -12.76 -3.11
C GLY A 17 13.82 -11.32 -2.96
N VAL A 18 13.05 -10.43 -2.36
CA VAL A 18 13.46 -9.06 -2.05
C VAL A 18 14.03 -9.02 -0.64
N GLN A 19 15.08 -8.24 -0.40
CA GLN A 19 15.59 -7.93 0.93
C GLN A 19 14.92 -6.64 1.46
N PRO A 20 13.83 -6.74 2.24
CA PRO A 20 13.19 -5.55 2.76
C PRO A 20 13.93 -4.99 3.97
N VAL A 21 14.19 -3.69 3.97
CA VAL A 21 14.75 -2.97 5.10
C VAL A 21 13.64 -2.15 5.76
N ALA A 22 13.23 -2.56 6.97
CA ALA A 22 12.14 -1.90 7.68
C ALA A 22 12.60 -0.59 8.33
N LEU A 23 11.87 0.49 8.10
CA LEU A 23 11.98 1.75 8.83
C LEU A 23 10.66 2.02 9.57
N PRO A 24 10.49 1.55 10.82
CA PRO A 24 9.26 1.77 11.55
C PRO A 24 9.12 3.25 11.93
N THR A 25 8.16 3.93 11.29
CA THR A 25 7.86 5.34 11.54
C THR A 25 7.02 5.53 12.79
N VAL A 26 6.14 4.55 13.06
CA VAL A 26 5.36 4.43 14.29
C VAL A 26 5.18 2.96 14.63
N VAL A 27 5.28 2.59 15.91
CA VAL A 27 4.98 1.24 16.38
C VAL A 27 3.70 1.28 17.21
N LEU A 28 2.72 0.49 16.79
CA LEU A 28 1.43 0.36 17.45
C LEU A 28 1.27 -1.05 18.02
N SER A 29 0.69 -1.16 19.22
CA SER A 29 0.40 -2.49 19.83
C SER A 29 -0.63 -3.29 19.03
N THR A 30 -1.56 -2.60 18.35
CA THR A 30 -2.54 -3.14 17.40
C THR A 30 -2.76 -2.11 16.30
N HIS A 31 -3.40 -2.48 15.20
CA HIS A 31 -3.94 -1.48 14.26
C HIS A 31 -5.09 -0.68 14.92
N THR A 32 -5.49 0.42 14.31
CA THR A 32 -6.46 1.37 14.88
C THR A 32 -7.93 1.00 14.66
N GLY A 33 -8.22 -0.05 13.91
CA GLY A 33 -9.60 -0.46 13.54
C GLY A 33 -10.18 -1.52 14.47
N GLY A 34 -11.09 -1.15 15.39
CA GLY A 34 -11.92 -2.09 16.13
C GLY A 34 -11.26 -2.84 17.30
N LEU A 35 -10.02 -2.50 17.69
CA LEU A 35 -9.28 -3.13 18.80
C LEU A 35 -8.96 -2.16 19.95
N GLY A 36 -9.75 -1.09 20.10
CA GLY A 36 -9.54 -0.07 21.11
C GLY A 36 -8.41 0.90 20.77
N THR A 37 -7.87 1.59 21.77
CA THR A 37 -6.77 2.55 21.59
C THR A 37 -5.44 1.84 21.76
N PRO A 38 -4.61 1.74 20.70
CA PRO A 38 -3.31 1.08 20.80
C PRO A 38 -2.31 1.89 21.60
N ALA A 39 -1.40 1.22 22.29
CA ALA A 39 -0.16 1.84 22.73
C ALA A 39 0.65 2.27 21.51
N ARG A 40 1.27 3.45 21.59
CA ARG A 40 1.99 4.07 20.48
C ARG A 40 3.42 4.45 20.88
N LEU A 41 4.37 4.08 20.04
CA LEU A 41 5.75 4.57 20.09
C LEU A 41 6.02 5.34 18.80
N ASP A 42 6.42 6.60 18.93
CA ASP A 42 6.86 7.42 17.80
C ASP A 42 8.27 7.03 17.39
N GLY A 43 8.45 6.65 16.14
CA GLY A 43 9.72 6.21 15.57
C GLY A 43 10.51 7.32 14.85
N SER A 44 10.03 8.58 14.87
CA SER A 44 10.62 9.65 14.05
C SER A 44 12.09 9.90 14.35
N ALA A 45 12.47 9.97 15.65
CA ALA A 45 13.86 10.19 16.04
C ALA A 45 14.78 9.01 15.63
N TYR A 46 14.28 7.77 15.80
CA TYR A 46 14.98 6.58 15.31
C TYR A 46 15.11 6.60 13.79
N GLY A 47 14.01 6.90 13.10
CA GLY A 47 13.97 6.96 11.64
C GLY A 47 14.99 7.94 11.07
N GLN A 48 15.10 9.12 11.68
CA GLN A 48 16.10 10.12 11.33
C GLN A 48 17.53 9.58 11.41
N GLN A 49 17.88 8.96 12.53
CA GLN A 49 19.20 8.39 12.76
C GLN A 49 19.48 7.19 11.84
N ALA A 50 18.48 6.34 11.61
CA ALA A 50 18.60 5.19 10.72
C ALA A 50 18.88 5.61 9.28
N LEU A 51 18.14 6.60 8.74
CA LEU A 51 18.37 7.12 7.39
C LEU A 51 19.77 7.72 7.25
N GLU A 52 20.22 8.49 8.24
CA GLU A 52 21.58 9.05 8.25
C GLU A 52 22.65 7.96 8.27
N HIS A 53 22.44 6.91 9.06
CA HIS A 53 23.36 5.78 9.16
C HIS A 53 23.42 5.01 7.84
N TYR A 54 22.28 4.67 7.22
CA TYR A 54 22.26 3.97 5.92
C TYR A 54 22.95 4.79 4.83
N HIS A 55 22.69 6.09 4.81
CA HIS A 55 23.32 7.00 3.85
C HIS A 55 24.85 7.09 4.07
N ALA A 56 25.30 7.18 5.32
CA ALA A 56 26.72 7.19 5.67
C ALA A 56 27.45 5.87 5.32
N LEU A 57 26.74 4.74 5.34
CA LEU A 57 27.26 3.44 4.91
C LEU A 57 27.35 3.29 3.39
N GLY A 58 26.80 4.24 2.62
CA GLY A 58 26.73 4.13 1.16
C GLY A 58 25.78 3.03 0.67
N VAL A 59 24.75 2.68 1.47
CA VAL A 59 23.74 1.70 1.06
C VAL A 59 22.88 2.32 -0.04
N GLU A 60 22.65 1.57 -1.11
CA GLU A 60 21.71 1.91 -2.18
C GLU A 60 20.44 1.08 -2.05
N PHE A 61 19.31 1.64 -2.46
CA PHE A 61 18.02 0.98 -2.47
C PHE A 61 17.41 1.01 -3.88
N ASP A 62 16.83 -0.12 -4.31
CA ASP A 62 16.11 -0.20 -5.60
C ASP A 62 14.73 0.44 -5.51
N CYS A 63 14.10 0.42 -4.32
CA CYS A 63 12.76 0.93 -4.09
C CYS A 63 12.61 1.48 -2.67
N ILE A 64 11.88 2.58 -2.55
CA ILE A 64 11.40 3.12 -1.28
C ILE A 64 9.87 3.04 -1.31
N TYR A 65 9.31 2.29 -0.38
CA TYR A 65 7.86 2.11 -0.24
C TYR A 65 7.38 2.70 1.08
N THR A 66 6.47 3.66 1.02
CA THR A 66 5.84 4.24 2.20
C THR A 66 4.45 3.65 2.40
N GLY A 67 4.11 3.32 3.64
CA GLY A 67 2.77 2.98 4.07
C GLY A 67 2.22 4.05 5.03
N TYR A 68 1.57 3.62 6.13
CA TYR A 68 0.98 4.53 7.11
C TYR A 68 2.01 5.51 7.71
N LEU A 69 1.77 6.80 7.48
CA LEU A 69 2.52 7.92 8.03
C LEU A 69 1.65 8.61 9.09
N GLY A 70 1.99 8.43 10.35
CA GLY A 70 1.15 8.84 11.49
C GLY A 70 1.14 10.34 11.80
N GLY A 71 1.80 11.18 10.98
CA GLY A 71 1.88 12.64 11.14
C GLY A 71 2.97 13.27 10.27
N GLU A 72 3.13 14.58 10.37
CA GLU A 72 4.05 15.36 9.53
C GLU A 72 5.53 14.96 9.68
N ALA A 73 5.95 14.58 10.89
CA ALA A 73 7.33 14.13 11.13
C ALA A 73 7.66 12.86 10.33
N GLN A 74 6.69 11.94 10.18
CA GLN A 74 6.85 10.72 9.40
C GLN A 74 6.84 11.01 7.89
N VAL A 75 6.06 11.99 7.44
CA VAL A 75 6.11 12.47 6.04
C VAL A 75 7.50 13.05 5.75
N ALA A 76 8.05 13.86 6.66
CA ALA A 76 9.40 14.42 6.51
C ALA A 76 10.49 13.33 6.43
N LEU A 77 10.32 12.18 7.13
CA LEU A 77 11.22 11.04 6.99
C LEU A 77 11.16 10.44 5.58
N ALA A 78 9.97 10.29 5.01
CA ALA A 78 9.81 9.79 3.64
C ALA A 78 10.44 10.75 2.62
N GLU A 79 10.21 12.06 2.76
CA GLU A 79 10.84 13.10 1.93
C GLU A 79 12.37 13.03 2.01
N LYS A 80 12.92 12.85 3.22
CA LYS A 80 14.37 12.70 3.44
C LYS A 80 14.91 11.44 2.76
N ALA A 81 14.21 10.31 2.87
CA ALA A 81 14.59 9.08 2.19
C ALA A 81 14.61 9.27 0.67
N PHE A 82 13.60 9.93 0.10
CA PHE A 82 13.55 10.24 -1.34
C PHE A 82 14.71 11.13 -1.79
N ALA A 83 15.15 12.07 -0.94
CA ALA A 83 16.28 12.93 -1.21
C ALA A 83 17.63 12.19 -1.14
N TYR A 84 17.78 11.26 -0.19
CA TYR A 84 19.01 10.48 -0.03
C TYR A 84 19.21 9.46 -1.15
N TRP A 85 18.14 8.87 -1.66
CA TRP A 85 18.18 7.86 -2.72
C TRP A 85 17.34 8.28 -3.93
N PRO A 86 17.78 9.28 -4.70
CA PRO A 86 17.02 9.81 -5.82
C PRO A 86 16.81 8.81 -6.96
N ALA A 87 17.70 7.82 -7.09
CA ALA A 87 17.62 6.77 -8.11
C ALA A 87 16.64 5.63 -7.74
N ALA A 88 16.30 5.48 -6.45
CA ALA A 88 15.35 4.48 -6.00
C ALA A 88 13.94 4.76 -6.54
N LYS A 89 13.22 3.71 -6.95
CA LYS A 89 11.81 3.81 -7.29
C LYS A 89 10.99 4.21 -6.06
N LYS A 90 10.26 5.30 -6.15
CA LYS A 90 9.45 5.84 -5.05
C LYS A 90 8.01 5.41 -5.19
N VAL A 91 7.53 4.60 -4.26
CA VAL A 91 6.14 4.12 -4.21
C VAL A 91 5.48 4.65 -2.95
N VAL A 92 4.39 5.39 -3.11
CA VAL A 92 3.62 5.94 -1.99
C VAL A 92 2.26 5.26 -1.90
N ASP A 93 2.03 4.56 -0.79
CA ASP A 93 0.70 4.14 -0.36
C ASP A 93 0.17 5.24 0.60
N PRO A 94 -0.77 6.06 0.15
CA PRO A 94 -1.18 7.26 0.88
C PRO A 94 -2.22 6.95 1.95
N VAL A 95 -1.89 6.09 2.91
CA VAL A 95 -2.81 5.57 3.93
C VAL A 95 -3.46 6.69 4.74
N MET A 96 -4.66 7.10 4.34
CA MET A 96 -5.40 8.22 4.93
C MET A 96 -6.82 7.87 5.34
N GLY A 97 -7.42 6.85 4.78
CA GLY A 97 -8.83 6.53 5.01
C GLY A 97 -9.28 5.28 4.30
N ASP A 98 -10.50 4.85 4.60
CA ASP A 98 -11.14 3.70 3.96
C ASP A 98 -12.67 3.80 4.10
N ASN A 99 -13.41 3.06 3.23
CA ASN A 99 -14.88 2.99 3.29
C ASN A 99 -15.56 4.37 3.30
N GLY A 100 -15.08 5.31 2.47
CA GLY A 100 -15.64 6.64 2.30
C GLY A 100 -15.34 7.61 3.45
N LYS A 101 -14.36 7.31 4.32
CA LYS A 101 -14.02 8.17 5.47
C LYS A 101 -12.52 8.26 5.69
N ALA A 102 -12.03 9.46 5.97
CA ALA A 102 -10.68 9.63 6.49
C ALA A 102 -10.57 9.02 7.90
N TYR A 103 -9.40 8.49 8.24
CA TYR A 103 -9.14 8.02 9.61
C TYR A 103 -9.15 9.19 10.59
N SER A 104 -9.58 8.94 11.82
CA SER A 104 -9.73 9.98 12.87
C SER A 104 -8.43 10.71 13.22
N THR A 105 -7.29 10.13 12.90
CA THR A 105 -5.95 10.72 13.11
C THR A 105 -5.48 11.56 11.92
N VAL A 106 -6.19 11.55 10.81
CA VAL A 106 -5.81 12.25 9.57
C VAL A 106 -6.53 13.59 9.51
N THR A 107 -5.74 14.66 9.56
CA THR A 107 -6.20 16.05 9.43
C THR A 107 -6.10 16.50 7.97
N SER A 108 -6.80 17.60 7.61
CA SER A 108 -6.67 18.21 6.28
C SER A 108 -5.22 18.60 5.96
N ALA A 109 -4.50 19.14 6.94
CA ALA A 109 -3.08 19.48 6.78
C ALA A 109 -2.22 18.24 6.46
N LEU A 110 -2.50 17.10 7.11
CA LEU A 110 -1.78 15.85 6.81
C LEU A 110 -2.14 15.31 5.41
N ILE A 111 -3.40 15.44 4.97
CA ILE A 111 -3.80 15.10 3.59
C ILE A 111 -3.00 15.91 2.58
N ASP A 112 -2.88 17.23 2.79
CA ASP A 112 -2.11 18.10 1.90
C ASP A 112 -0.62 17.72 1.87
N ARG A 113 -0.04 17.35 3.02
CA ARG A 113 1.35 16.88 3.11
C ARG A 113 1.56 15.55 2.37
N ILE A 114 0.66 14.59 2.55
CA ILE A 114 0.73 13.29 1.85
C ILE A 114 0.50 13.49 0.35
N ARG A 115 -0.41 14.38 -0.04
CA ARG A 115 -0.62 14.75 -1.44
C ARG A 115 0.65 15.35 -2.07
N ALA A 116 1.36 16.21 -1.35
CA ALA A 116 2.65 16.75 -1.80
C ALA A 116 3.72 15.65 -1.92
N LEU A 117 3.76 14.69 -0.98
CA LEU A 117 4.66 13.52 -1.06
C LEU A 117 4.37 12.68 -2.32
N CYS A 118 3.08 12.47 -2.66
CA CYS A 118 2.67 11.75 -3.87
C CYS A 118 3.23 12.41 -5.15
N GLN A 119 3.39 13.74 -5.19
CA GLN A 119 3.97 14.45 -6.34
C GLN A 119 5.47 14.15 -6.54
N SER A 120 6.13 13.60 -5.53
CA SER A 120 7.53 13.16 -5.60
C SER A 120 7.67 11.66 -5.85
N ALA A 121 6.57 10.94 -6.02
CA ALA A 121 6.55 9.50 -6.24
C ALA A 121 6.58 9.13 -7.73
N ASP A 122 7.09 7.94 -8.05
CA ASP A 122 6.98 7.33 -9.38
C ASP A 122 5.66 6.58 -9.54
N LEU A 123 5.12 6.06 -8.42
CA LEU A 123 3.87 5.30 -8.37
C LEU A 123 3.13 5.59 -7.06
N ILE A 124 1.83 5.79 -7.13
CA ILE A 124 0.96 5.90 -5.95
C ILE A 124 -0.08 4.78 -5.95
N LEU A 125 -0.41 4.29 -4.74
CA LEU A 125 -1.29 3.13 -4.53
C LEU A 125 -2.51 3.48 -3.67
N PRO A 126 -3.29 4.54 -3.97
CA PRO A 126 -4.45 4.89 -3.16
C PRO A 126 -5.57 3.85 -3.28
N ASN A 127 -6.33 3.63 -2.20
CA ASN A 127 -7.63 3.03 -2.30
C ASN A 127 -8.67 4.04 -2.83
N TYR A 128 -9.93 3.59 -3.06
CA TYR A 128 -10.98 4.45 -3.62
C TYR A 128 -11.25 5.70 -2.79
N THR A 129 -11.23 5.59 -1.46
CA THR A 129 -11.39 6.72 -0.53
C THR A 129 -10.23 7.70 -0.64
N GLU A 130 -9.01 7.18 -0.62
CA GLU A 130 -7.79 7.96 -0.69
C GLU A 130 -7.62 8.68 -2.03
N ALA A 131 -8.00 8.02 -3.14
CA ALA A 131 -8.01 8.63 -4.46
C ALA A 131 -8.88 9.90 -4.47
N GLN A 132 -10.06 9.84 -3.85
CA GLN A 132 -10.95 11.01 -3.75
C GLN A 132 -10.37 12.10 -2.86
N LEU A 133 -9.76 11.74 -1.70
CA LEU A 133 -9.08 12.70 -0.82
C LEU A 133 -7.90 13.38 -1.53
N LEU A 134 -7.08 12.63 -2.26
CA LEU A 134 -5.97 13.17 -3.06
C LEU A 134 -6.45 14.13 -4.15
N LEU A 135 -7.61 13.89 -4.73
CA LEU A 135 -8.26 14.78 -5.71
C LEU A 135 -9.09 15.87 -5.04
N GLN A 136 -8.98 16.03 -3.70
CA GLN A 136 -9.70 17.05 -2.91
C GLN A 136 -11.23 16.97 -3.06
N ARG A 137 -11.76 15.74 -3.12
CA ARG A 137 -13.20 15.45 -3.19
C ARG A 137 -13.70 14.89 -1.87
N GLU A 138 -14.98 15.07 -1.61
CA GLU A 138 -15.66 14.36 -0.52
C GLU A 138 -15.72 12.88 -0.86
N PRO A 139 -15.17 12.00 0.00
CA PRO A 139 -15.17 10.56 -0.26
C PRO A 139 -16.57 9.97 -0.24
N CYS A 140 -16.83 9.07 -1.19
CA CYS A 140 -18.07 8.29 -1.26
C CYS A 140 -17.75 6.80 -1.47
N THR A 141 -18.76 5.96 -1.41
CA THR A 141 -18.66 4.50 -1.63
C THR A 141 -19.54 4.01 -2.77
N GLU A 142 -20.04 4.94 -3.58
CA GLU A 142 -20.94 4.62 -4.69
C GLU A 142 -20.25 3.70 -5.71
N PRO A 143 -20.98 2.70 -6.24
CA PRO A 143 -20.45 1.84 -7.29
C PRO A 143 -20.06 2.64 -8.53
N LEU A 144 -18.96 2.23 -9.16
CA LEU A 144 -18.43 2.84 -10.37
C LEU A 144 -18.75 1.98 -11.61
N THR A 145 -18.85 2.63 -12.78
CA THR A 145 -18.69 1.94 -14.06
C THR A 145 -17.19 1.71 -14.33
N ASP A 146 -16.89 0.83 -15.29
CA ASP A 146 -15.50 0.54 -15.70
C ASP A 146 -14.81 1.82 -16.20
N GLU A 147 -15.54 2.65 -16.96
CA GLU A 147 -15.06 3.93 -17.50
C GLU A 147 -14.77 4.94 -16.38
N ALA A 148 -15.68 5.04 -15.38
CA ALA A 148 -15.50 5.94 -14.26
C ALA A 148 -14.32 5.53 -13.37
N ALA A 149 -14.13 4.21 -13.16
CA ALA A 149 -12.99 3.66 -12.42
C ALA A 149 -11.67 4.00 -13.12
N GLN A 150 -11.63 3.85 -14.43
CA GLN A 150 -10.44 4.16 -15.21
C GLN A 150 -10.19 5.68 -15.27
N ALA A 151 -11.23 6.50 -15.41
CA ALA A 151 -11.10 7.96 -15.40
C ALA A 151 -10.54 8.46 -14.06
N LEU A 152 -10.98 7.87 -12.94
CA LEU A 152 -10.44 8.20 -11.60
C LEU A 152 -8.94 7.92 -11.51
N ALA A 153 -8.47 6.77 -12.03
CA ALA A 153 -7.05 6.47 -12.06
C ALA A 153 -6.27 7.43 -12.97
N ASP A 154 -6.83 7.75 -14.14
CA ASP A 154 -6.20 8.69 -15.10
C ASP A 154 -6.04 10.09 -14.51
N GLU A 155 -7.00 10.59 -13.75
CA GLU A 155 -6.93 11.89 -13.08
C GLU A 155 -5.76 11.99 -12.09
N LEU A 156 -5.40 10.90 -11.44
CA LEU A 156 -4.27 10.86 -10.50
C LEU A 156 -2.91 11.02 -11.17
N THR A 157 -2.83 10.94 -12.51
CA THR A 157 -1.59 11.26 -13.24
C THR A 157 -1.20 12.73 -13.12
N THR A 158 -2.08 13.59 -12.65
CA THR A 158 -1.76 14.98 -12.27
C THR A 158 -0.89 15.07 -11.00
N LEU A 159 -0.82 13.98 -10.22
CA LEU A 159 -0.03 13.92 -8.99
C LEU A 159 1.24 13.08 -9.14
N ALA A 160 1.17 11.95 -9.84
CA ALA A 160 2.31 11.06 -10.01
C ALA A 160 2.30 10.44 -11.43
N PRO A 161 3.46 10.07 -12.01
CA PRO A 161 3.54 9.45 -13.34
C PRO A 161 2.74 8.16 -13.47
N GLY A 162 2.53 7.42 -12.37
CA GLY A 162 1.72 6.21 -12.30
C GLY A 162 0.82 6.19 -11.07
N ALA A 163 -0.38 5.64 -11.22
CA ALA A 163 -1.28 5.38 -10.11
C ALA A 163 -1.97 4.03 -10.29
N VAL A 164 -2.20 3.33 -9.17
CA VAL A 164 -3.08 2.16 -9.10
C VAL A 164 -4.10 2.39 -8.02
N VAL A 165 -5.34 2.65 -8.40
CA VAL A 165 -6.45 2.83 -7.46
C VAL A 165 -7.02 1.46 -7.13
N THR A 166 -7.05 1.12 -5.84
CA THR A 166 -7.54 -0.17 -5.33
C THR A 166 -8.91 -0.05 -4.68
N GLY A 167 -9.55 -1.19 -4.42
CA GLY A 167 -10.83 -1.23 -3.69
C GLY A 167 -11.99 -0.60 -4.45
N LEU A 168 -11.94 -0.53 -5.78
CA LEU A 168 -12.98 0.05 -6.62
C LEU A 168 -14.25 -0.80 -6.61
N PRO A 169 -15.41 -0.26 -6.19
CA PRO A 169 -16.67 -0.99 -6.19
C PRO A 169 -17.27 -1.05 -7.59
N LEU A 170 -17.19 -2.21 -8.24
CA LEU A 170 -17.61 -2.45 -9.64
C LEU A 170 -18.78 -3.44 -9.72
N GLY A 171 -19.89 -3.11 -9.08
CA GLY A 171 -21.07 -3.96 -8.98
C GLY A 171 -20.81 -5.22 -8.15
N LYS A 172 -20.87 -6.41 -8.77
CA LYS A 172 -20.52 -7.67 -8.09
C LYS A 172 -19.01 -7.94 -7.97
N TYR A 173 -18.19 -7.04 -8.49
CA TYR A 173 -16.73 -7.12 -8.45
C TYR A 173 -16.14 -6.06 -7.53
N ILE A 174 -14.95 -6.33 -7.04
CA ILE A 174 -14.02 -5.34 -6.54
C ILE A 174 -12.84 -5.28 -7.51
N GLY A 175 -12.32 -4.08 -7.77
CA GLY A 175 -11.28 -3.94 -8.77
C GLY A 175 -10.13 -3.03 -8.38
N CYS A 176 -9.15 -2.97 -9.26
CA CYS A 176 -8.14 -1.92 -9.29
C CYS A 176 -7.95 -1.41 -10.71
N ALA A 177 -7.72 -0.11 -10.85
CA ALA A 177 -7.46 0.54 -12.12
C ALA A 177 -6.08 1.20 -12.09
N GLY A 178 -5.29 0.95 -13.13
CA GLY A 178 -3.99 1.57 -13.31
C GLY A 178 -4.00 2.64 -14.40
N SER A 179 -3.19 3.68 -14.21
CA SER A 179 -2.99 4.78 -15.14
C SER A 179 -1.55 4.87 -15.65
N GLY A 180 -1.27 5.77 -16.57
CA GLY A 180 0.03 6.00 -17.12
C GLY A 180 0.29 5.14 -18.38
N LYS A 181 1.53 4.64 -18.55
CA LYS A 181 1.91 3.86 -19.75
C LYS A 181 1.17 2.54 -19.86
N ASP A 182 0.84 1.91 -18.74
CA ASP A 182 0.18 0.60 -18.66
C ASP A 182 -1.23 0.76 -18.07
N ARG A 183 -2.11 1.44 -18.81
CA ARG A 183 -3.52 1.60 -18.44
C ARG A 183 -4.23 0.25 -18.41
N PHE A 184 -4.86 -0.11 -17.27
CA PHE A 184 -5.55 -1.38 -17.09
C PHE A 184 -6.70 -1.29 -16.09
N LEU A 185 -7.61 -2.28 -16.15
CA LEU A 185 -8.65 -2.52 -15.15
C LEU A 185 -8.68 -4.02 -14.82
N VAL A 186 -8.37 -4.33 -13.56
CA VAL A 186 -8.46 -5.70 -13.01
C VAL A 186 -9.71 -5.80 -12.16
N LYS A 187 -10.45 -6.90 -12.30
CA LYS A 187 -11.68 -7.18 -11.52
C LYS A 187 -11.64 -8.59 -10.93
N LYS A 188 -11.93 -8.70 -9.64
CA LYS A 188 -12.13 -9.98 -8.93
C LYS A 188 -13.53 -10.00 -8.34
N LEU A 189 -14.14 -11.17 -8.20
CA LEU A 189 -15.44 -11.29 -7.52
C LEU A 189 -15.34 -10.75 -6.10
N HIS A 190 -16.26 -9.88 -5.72
CA HIS A 190 -16.30 -9.31 -4.39
C HIS A 190 -16.64 -10.38 -3.36
N ILE A 191 -15.76 -10.57 -2.38
CA ILE A 191 -15.98 -11.46 -1.25
C ILE A 191 -16.46 -10.59 -0.10
N SER A 192 -17.69 -10.82 0.39
CA SER A 192 -18.33 -10.00 1.44
C SER A 192 -17.73 -10.23 2.83
N ARG A 193 -16.39 -10.13 2.94
CA ARG A 193 -15.62 -10.21 4.17
C ARG A 193 -14.54 -9.12 4.14
N SER A 194 -14.51 -8.28 5.16
CA SER A 194 -13.53 -7.20 5.28
C SER A 194 -12.46 -7.55 6.32
N PHE A 195 -11.23 -7.25 5.98
CA PHE A 195 -10.08 -7.49 6.83
C PHE A 195 -9.13 -6.29 6.79
N PRO A 196 -8.58 -5.85 7.93
CA PRO A 196 -7.48 -4.89 7.93
C PRO A 196 -6.23 -5.51 7.28
N GLY A 197 -5.39 -4.68 6.67
CA GLY A 197 -4.11 -5.07 6.09
C GLY A 197 -4.17 -5.71 4.70
N THR A 198 -5.36 -5.78 4.07
CA THR A 198 -5.46 -6.25 2.68
C THR A 198 -4.80 -5.29 1.68
N GLY A 199 -4.80 -3.98 1.97
CA GLY A 199 -4.05 -2.97 1.22
C GLY A 199 -2.54 -3.20 1.33
N ASP A 200 -2.03 -3.40 2.54
CA ASP A 200 -0.61 -3.72 2.78
C ASP A 200 -0.19 -5.00 2.03
N LEU A 201 -1.06 -6.02 2.04
CA LEU A 201 -0.82 -7.28 1.33
C LEU A 201 -0.79 -7.06 -0.18
N TYR A 202 -1.75 -6.30 -0.71
CA TYR A 202 -1.79 -5.92 -2.12
C TYR A 202 -0.53 -5.17 -2.53
N GLY A 203 -0.17 -4.12 -1.79
CA GLY A 203 1.01 -3.29 -2.08
C GLY A 203 2.31 -4.09 -2.05
N ALA A 204 2.48 -4.98 -1.06
CA ALA A 204 3.66 -5.82 -0.95
C ALA A 204 3.82 -6.77 -2.14
N VAL A 205 2.74 -7.47 -2.55
CA VAL A 205 2.78 -8.39 -3.71
C VAL A 205 3.00 -7.61 -5.02
N LEU A 206 2.35 -6.46 -5.19
CA LEU A 206 2.52 -5.61 -6.36
C LEU A 206 3.99 -5.15 -6.48
N ILE A 207 4.56 -4.62 -5.40
CA ILE A 207 5.95 -4.12 -5.39
C ILE A 207 6.94 -5.27 -5.62
N GLY A 208 6.78 -6.40 -4.95
CA GLY A 208 7.61 -7.58 -5.17
C GLY A 208 7.59 -8.03 -6.63
N SER A 209 6.39 -8.05 -7.25
CA SER A 209 6.21 -8.41 -8.65
C SER A 209 6.87 -7.40 -9.60
N LEU A 210 6.78 -6.10 -9.31
CA LEU A 210 7.47 -5.05 -10.08
C LEU A 210 8.99 -5.18 -9.99
N LEU A 211 9.53 -5.47 -8.82
CA LEU A 211 10.98 -5.65 -8.62
C LEU A 211 11.50 -6.92 -9.30
N GLN A 212 10.64 -7.91 -9.53
CA GLN A 212 10.92 -9.08 -10.37
C GLN A 212 10.85 -8.78 -11.88
N GLY A 213 10.54 -7.54 -12.29
CA GLY A 213 10.50 -7.11 -13.69
C GLY A 213 9.15 -7.30 -14.39
N ASN A 214 8.09 -7.66 -13.68
CA ASN A 214 6.76 -7.77 -14.28
C ASN A 214 6.18 -6.40 -14.65
N ALA A 215 5.36 -6.34 -15.69
CA ALA A 215 4.59 -5.15 -16.04
C ALA A 215 3.60 -4.78 -14.92
N LEU A 216 3.27 -3.49 -14.78
CA LEU A 216 2.40 -3.00 -13.71
C LEU A 216 1.03 -3.67 -13.72
N SER A 217 0.44 -3.93 -14.89
CA SER A 217 -0.84 -4.62 -15.03
C SER A 217 -0.79 -6.06 -14.52
N ALA A 218 0.28 -6.80 -14.85
CA ALA A 218 0.49 -8.15 -14.35
C ALA A 218 0.74 -8.18 -12.84
N ALA A 219 1.56 -7.24 -12.33
CA ALA A 219 1.81 -7.09 -10.91
C ALA A 219 0.52 -6.78 -10.11
N ALA A 220 -0.34 -5.94 -10.67
CA ALA A 220 -1.64 -5.59 -10.08
C ALA A 220 -2.61 -6.79 -10.07
N ASP A 221 -2.65 -7.59 -11.15
CA ASP A 221 -3.49 -8.79 -11.20
C ASP A 221 -3.01 -9.86 -10.24
N ASN A 222 -1.70 -10.11 -10.16
CA ASN A 222 -1.08 -11.02 -9.19
C ASN A 222 -1.42 -10.61 -7.74
N ALA A 223 -1.33 -9.32 -7.43
CA ALA A 223 -1.65 -8.79 -6.12
C ALA A 223 -3.15 -8.97 -5.78
N ALA A 224 -4.03 -8.63 -6.72
CA ALA A 224 -5.48 -8.80 -6.54
C ALA A 224 -5.86 -10.29 -6.35
N GLU A 225 -5.26 -11.19 -7.12
CA GLU A 225 -5.46 -12.63 -6.99
C GLU A 225 -5.00 -13.15 -5.63
N PHE A 226 -3.81 -12.76 -5.20
CA PHE A 226 -3.27 -13.21 -3.91
C PHE A 226 -4.11 -12.73 -2.73
N VAL A 227 -4.59 -11.47 -2.77
CA VAL A 227 -5.51 -10.94 -1.75
C VAL A 227 -6.82 -11.73 -1.75
N ALA A 228 -7.43 -11.98 -2.91
CA ALA A 228 -8.66 -12.75 -3.02
C ALA A 228 -8.52 -14.17 -2.46
N LEU A 229 -7.44 -14.87 -2.82
CA LEU A 229 -7.11 -16.20 -2.29
C LEU A 229 -6.90 -16.17 -0.77
N SER A 230 -6.23 -15.15 -0.24
CA SER A 230 -6.01 -14.98 1.20
C SER A 230 -7.32 -14.80 1.97
N ILE A 231 -8.25 -14.00 1.42
CA ILE A 231 -9.59 -13.83 2.01
C ILE A 231 -10.37 -15.16 1.98
N GLN A 232 -10.36 -15.88 0.85
CA GLN A 232 -11.05 -17.16 0.69
C GLN A 232 -10.50 -18.24 1.63
N SER A 233 -9.18 -18.30 1.80
CA SER A 233 -8.49 -19.28 2.64
C SER A 233 -8.58 -19.00 4.13
N THR A 234 -8.96 -17.77 4.52
CA THR A 234 -9.13 -17.42 5.92
C THR A 234 -10.35 -18.11 6.52
N PRO A 235 -10.19 -18.95 7.58
CA PRO A 235 -11.30 -19.68 8.17
C PRO A 235 -12.45 -18.77 8.59
N ALA A 236 -13.70 -19.24 8.41
CA ALA A 236 -14.90 -18.46 8.73
C ALA A 236 -14.99 -18.09 10.22
N ALA A 237 -14.47 -18.95 11.10
CA ALA A 237 -14.46 -18.74 12.55
C ALA A 237 -13.36 -17.77 13.02
N GLN A 238 -12.44 -17.35 12.14
CA GLN A 238 -11.40 -16.40 12.51
C GLN A 238 -11.97 -15.01 12.70
N ASP A 239 -11.60 -14.36 13.80
CA ASP A 239 -11.90 -12.94 14.03
C ASP A 239 -11.25 -12.09 12.95
N THR A 240 -12.07 -11.45 12.16
CA THR A 240 -11.63 -10.65 10.99
C THR A 240 -10.73 -9.48 11.39
N ARG A 241 -10.86 -8.99 12.64
CA ARG A 241 -10.02 -7.88 13.15
C ARG A 241 -8.52 -8.20 13.18
N PHE A 242 -8.13 -9.47 13.11
CA PHE A 242 -6.71 -9.87 13.08
C PHE A 242 -6.11 -9.97 11.68
N GLY A 243 -6.84 -9.57 10.64
CA GLY A 243 -6.41 -9.60 9.26
C GLY A 243 -6.55 -10.98 8.59
N VAL A 244 -6.22 -11.05 7.31
CA VAL A 244 -6.31 -12.29 6.51
C VAL A 244 -5.22 -13.29 6.89
N TRP A 245 -5.52 -14.58 6.75
CA TRP A 245 -4.54 -15.63 6.98
C TRP A 245 -3.77 -15.93 5.70
N PHE A 246 -2.79 -15.12 5.39
CA PHE A 246 -2.00 -15.19 4.16
C PHE A 246 -0.77 -16.11 4.27
N GLU A 247 -0.29 -16.38 5.48
CA GLU A 247 0.95 -17.10 5.72
C GLU A 247 1.01 -18.49 5.04
N PRO A 248 -0.07 -19.32 5.04
CA PRO A 248 -0.05 -20.61 4.34
C PRO A 248 0.08 -20.49 2.82
N LEU A 249 -0.21 -19.31 2.26
CA LEU A 249 -0.16 -19.04 0.83
C LEU A 249 1.18 -18.47 0.36
N LEU A 250 2.06 -18.06 1.27
CA LEU A 250 3.37 -17.47 0.96
C LEU A 250 4.20 -18.31 -0.05
N PRO A 251 4.20 -19.66 -0.02
CA PRO A 251 4.93 -20.44 -1.02
C PRO A 251 4.51 -20.19 -2.47
N ARG A 252 3.30 -19.66 -2.72
CA ARG A 252 2.83 -19.30 -4.07
C ARG A 252 3.52 -18.05 -4.63
N LEU A 253 4.16 -17.27 -3.79
CA LEU A 253 4.87 -16.04 -4.15
C LEU A 253 6.37 -16.29 -4.38
N CYS A 254 6.88 -17.47 -4.05
CA CYS A 254 8.28 -17.80 -4.31
C CYS A 254 8.57 -17.67 -5.81
N PRO A 255 9.68 -16.98 -6.20
CA PRO A 255 10.14 -17.00 -7.56
C PRO A 255 10.33 -18.47 -8.01
N ALA A 256 10.01 -18.76 -9.26
CA ALA A 256 10.38 -20.06 -9.83
C ALA A 256 11.89 -20.23 -9.59
N SER A 257 12.29 -21.33 -8.96
CA SER A 257 13.68 -21.61 -8.69
C SER A 257 14.47 -21.46 -9.99
N VAL A 258 15.47 -20.61 -9.97
CA VAL A 258 16.48 -20.56 -11.03
C VAL A 258 17.15 -21.93 -10.96
N THR A 259 16.70 -22.86 -11.79
CA THR A 259 17.45 -24.09 -12.05
C THR A 259 18.68 -23.64 -12.83
N GLU A 260 19.83 -23.65 -12.15
CA GLU A 260 21.14 -23.56 -12.78
C GLU A 260 21.36 -24.66 -13.82
#